data_f15e2ffc2e71f5fdd852cf292e919a21
#
_entry.id   f15e2ffc2e71f5fdd852cf292e919a21
#
_cell.length_a   1.000
_cell.length_b   1.000
_cell.length_c   1.000
_cell.angle_alpha   90.00
_cell.angle_beta   90.00
_cell.angle_gamma   90.00
#
_symmetry.space_group_name_H-M   'P 1'
#
loop_
_entity.id
_entity.type
_entity.pdbx_description
1 polymer ?
#
loop_
_entity_poly.entity_id
_entity_poly.type
_entity_poly.pdbx_seq_one_letter_code
_entity_poly.pdbx_strand_id
1 'polypeptide(L)'
;MKLKKRGKAPIKMIVKRFCVFDAPSLFPEMTENPWFTGPRPAEDGSSGLTALELCAGAGGQALGYEQAGIDHVGLIELDKHACATLHLNRPGWNVIQHDLTKNDPAKFKPSDFAGVDIISGGLPCPPFSVAGKQLGKRDERNLFPAMIDLVDQLRPRAVVIENVRGILDGVFHDYRIYIAGQLRALGYTTGWKLMNASDYRVPQLRPRVIFVALRKEYTEHFTWPEEAKTKSTTVGETLYDLMAANGWKGAKEWSKAADQIAPTIVGGSHKHGGPDLGPTRARRAWAELGVDGLGIADEAPGPEFPINGMPRLTVRMVARLQGFPDDWQFSGGKTAAYRQVGNAFPPPFAQAVAKHVRACLTAKRLIVLPA
;
A
#
# COMPACT_ATOMS: atom_id res chain seq x y z
N MET A 1 -9.69 -13.98 57.25
CA MET A 1 -9.68 -14.93 56.11
C MET A 1 -9.17 -14.13 54.88
N LYS A 2 -7.89 -14.30 54.51
CA LYS A 2 -7.25 -13.47 53.44
C LYS A 2 -7.36 -14.24 52.11
N LEU A 3 -8.05 -13.64 51.13
CA LEU A 3 -8.14 -14.15 49.75
C LEU A 3 -6.84 -13.82 48.99
N LYS A 4 -6.12 -14.86 48.57
CA LYS A 4 -4.94 -14.78 47.71
C LYS A 4 -5.36 -14.39 46.31
N LYS A 5 -4.81 -13.27 45.79
CA LYS A 5 -4.86 -12.91 44.37
C LYS A 5 -3.99 -13.89 43.56
N ARG A 6 -4.61 -14.64 42.68
CA ARG A 6 -3.88 -15.46 41.67
C ARG A 6 -3.38 -14.54 40.57
N GLY A 7 -2.06 -14.47 40.39
CA GLY A 7 -1.39 -13.79 39.29
C GLY A 7 -1.70 -14.51 37.98
N LYS A 8 -2.12 -13.74 36.97
CA LYS A 8 -2.26 -14.21 35.59
C LYS A 8 -0.87 -14.24 34.94
N ALA A 9 -0.45 -15.42 34.51
CA ALA A 9 0.76 -15.60 33.69
C ALA A 9 0.59 -14.91 32.32
N PRO A 10 1.66 -14.41 31.72
CA PRO A 10 1.59 -13.78 30.40
C PRO A 10 1.30 -14.84 29.34
N ILE A 11 0.24 -14.63 28.58
CA ILE A 11 -0.09 -15.44 27.40
C ILE A 11 0.98 -15.16 26.34
N LYS A 12 1.91 -16.08 26.15
CA LYS A 12 2.79 -16.14 24.98
C LYS A 12 1.91 -16.39 23.74
N MET A 13 1.68 -15.35 22.97
CA MET A 13 0.98 -15.47 21.70
C MET A 13 1.91 -16.18 20.69
N ILE A 14 1.68 -17.47 20.51
CA ILE A 14 2.33 -18.26 19.45
C ILE A 14 1.68 -17.82 18.13
N VAL A 15 2.35 -16.94 17.42
CA VAL A 15 1.99 -16.61 16.03
C VAL A 15 2.41 -17.80 15.17
N LYS A 16 1.48 -18.75 14.94
CA LYS A 16 1.70 -19.77 13.92
C LYS A 16 1.76 -19.08 12.56
N ARG A 17 2.95 -19.00 11.98
CA ARG A 17 3.18 -18.60 10.60
C ARG A 17 2.53 -19.65 9.68
N PHE A 18 1.38 -19.35 9.12
CA PHE A 18 0.87 -20.11 7.99
C PHE A 18 1.59 -19.61 6.73
N CYS A 19 2.73 -20.20 6.40
CA CYS A 19 3.33 -20.12 5.09
C CYS A 19 2.79 -21.28 4.24
N VAL A 20 2.12 -20.99 3.15
CA VAL A 20 1.62 -22.01 2.21
C VAL A 20 2.56 -22.17 1.02
N PHE A 21 3.81 -21.73 1.10
CA PHE A 21 4.81 -22.03 0.06
C PHE A 21 6.22 -22.01 0.66
N ASP A 22 6.88 -23.16 0.70
CA ASP A 22 8.32 -23.31 0.95
C ASP A 22 9.03 -23.57 -0.37
N ALA A 23 9.96 -22.69 -0.78
CA ALA A 23 10.98 -22.98 -1.77
C ALA A 23 12.17 -22.00 -1.65
N PRO A 24 13.42 -22.43 -1.91
CA PRO A 24 14.63 -21.67 -1.60
C PRO A 24 14.91 -20.52 -2.58
N SER A 25 15.58 -19.47 -2.06
CA SER A 25 15.87 -18.20 -2.71
C SER A 25 17.03 -18.26 -3.71
N LEU A 26 16.84 -17.59 -4.84
CA LEU A 26 17.90 -17.32 -5.85
C LEU A 26 17.69 -15.89 -6.39
N PHE A 27 18.28 -14.86 -5.74
CA PHE A 27 18.43 -13.54 -6.37
C PHE A 27 19.62 -12.74 -5.80
N PRO A 28 20.38 -12.00 -6.66
CA PRO A 28 21.54 -11.20 -6.26
C PRO A 28 21.16 -9.85 -5.63
N GLU A 29 22.10 -9.29 -4.89
CA GLU A 29 21.98 -8.07 -4.10
C GLU A 29 21.71 -6.82 -4.95
N MET A 30 20.77 -5.98 -4.47
CA MET A 30 20.58 -4.63 -4.99
C MET A 30 21.25 -3.61 -4.06
N THR A 31 22.31 -2.98 -4.58
CA THR A 31 22.98 -1.83 -3.97
C THR A 31 22.48 -0.57 -4.66
N GLU A 32 21.44 0.11 -4.17
CA GLU A 32 21.11 1.47 -4.61
C GLU A 32 20.27 2.25 -3.60
N ASN A 33 20.43 3.57 -3.66
CA ASN A 33 19.88 4.62 -2.78
C ASN A 33 18.34 4.58 -2.71
N PRO A 34 17.71 4.60 -1.53
CA PRO A 34 16.25 4.52 -1.38
C PRO A 34 15.46 5.74 -1.90
N TRP A 35 16.13 6.84 -2.20
CA TRP A 35 15.52 8.10 -2.66
C TRP A 35 15.74 8.27 -4.17
N PHE A 36 15.10 7.43 -4.97
CA PHE A 36 15.33 7.42 -6.40
C PHE A 36 14.83 8.71 -7.07
N THR A 37 15.76 9.59 -7.43
CA THR A 37 15.63 10.61 -8.48
C THR A 37 16.27 10.09 -9.75
N GLY A 38 15.78 8.98 -10.31
CA GLY A 38 16.32 8.41 -11.53
C GLY A 38 15.37 8.54 -12.71
N PRO A 39 15.88 8.61 -13.94
CA PRO A 39 15.04 8.53 -15.13
C PRO A 39 14.27 7.22 -15.17
N ARG A 40 13.11 7.22 -15.83
CA ARG A 40 12.33 6.01 -16.11
C ARG A 40 13.25 4.88 -16.56
N PRO A 41 12.97 3.62 -16.16
CA PRO A 41 13.59 2.49 -16.82
C PRO A 41 13.43 2.65 -18.33
N ALA A 42 14.49 2.43 -19.08
CA ALA A 42 14.45 2.45 -20.53
C ALA A 42 13.38 1.48 -21.07
N GLU A 43 12.82 1.78 -22.23
CA GLU A 43 11.73 1.05 -22.89
C GLU A 43 11.95 -0.45 -23.08
N ASP A 44 13.14 -0.98 -22.84
CA ASP A 44 13.52 -2.39 -22.94
C ASP A 44 13.33 -3.20 -21.63
N GLY A 45 12.90 -2.58 -20.55
CA GLY A 45 12.63 -3.23 -19.24
C GLY A 45 11.19 -3.74 -19.05
N SER A 46 10.27 -3.53 -20.00
CA SER A 46 8.90 -4.02 -19.93
C SER A 46 8.88 -5.56 -19.93
N SER A 47 8.18 -6.13 -18.94
CA SER A 47 7.97 -7.58 -18.88
C SER A 47 6.95 -8.07 -19.90
N GLY A 48 6.27 -7.18 -20.60
CA GLY A 48 5.08 -7.45 -21.40
C GLY A 48 3.90 -7.93 -20.56
N LEU A 49 3.96 -7.80 -19.22
CA LEU A 49 2.85 -8.05 -18.32
C LEU A 49 2.05 -6.77 -18.11
N THR A 50 0.73 -6.93 -18.03
CA THR A 50 -0.21 -5.84 -17.88
C THR A 50 -1.03 -5.96 -16.60
N ALA A 51 -1.38 -4.81 -16.00
CA ALA A 51 -2.21 -4.75 -14.80
C ALA A 51 -3.42 -3.83 -15.01
N LEU A 52 -4.58 -4.26 -14.49
CA LEU A 52 -5.75 -3.43 -14.25
C LEU A 52 -5.80 -3.16 -12.73
N GLU A 53 -5.68 -1.89 -12.33
CA GLU A 53 -5.67 -1.53 -10.93
C GLU A 53 -7.01 -0.96 -10.49
N LEU A 54 -7.55 -1.52 -9.40
CA LEU A 54 -8.83 -1.14 -8.79
C LEU A 54 -8.56 -0.26 -7.56
N CYS A 55 -9.31 0.83 -7.42
CA CYS A 55 -9.12 1.80 -6.32
C CYS A 55 -7.67 2.32 -6.28
N ALA A 56 -7.19 2.81 -7.42
CA ALA A 56 -5.79 3.18 -7.63
C ALA A 56 -5.29 4.30 -6.69
N GLY A 57 -6.21 5.08 -6.10
CA GLY A 57 -5.85 6.17 -5.19
C GLY A 57 -4.90 7.16 -5.86
N ALA A 58 -3.88 7.59 -5.14
CA ALA A 58 -2.86 8.51 -5.65
C ALA A 58 -1.73 7.82 -6.44
N GLY A 59 -1.90 6.53 -6.79
CA GLY A 59 -0.95 5.82 -7.64
C GLY A 59 0.25 5.21 -6.90
N GLY A 60 0.17 5.02 -5.59
CA GLY A 60 1.30 4.43 -4.86
C GLY A 60 1.59 2.99 -5.29
N GLN A 61 0.55 2.17 -5.46
CA GLN A 61 0.67 0.82 -6.01
C GLN A 61 1.06 0.86 -7.48
N ALA A 62 0.41 1.70 -8.27
CA ALA A 62 0.69 1.85 -9.70
C ALA A 62 2.16 2.21 -9.96
N LEU A 63 2.71 3.16 -9.21
CA LEU A 63 4.12 3.53 -9.30
C LEU A 63 5.05 2.35 -8.96
N GLY A 64 4.72 1.58 -7.92
CA GLY A 64 5.49 0.38 -7.58
C GLY A 64 5.46 -0.70 -8.66
N TYR A 65 4.33 -0.87 -9.35
CA TYR A 65 4.19 -1.80 -10.48
C TYR A 65 4.96 -1.31 -11.71
N GLU A 66 4.85 -0.01 -12.06
CA GLU A 66 5.66 0.63 -13.11
C GLU A 66 7.16 0.38 -12.86
N GLN A 67 7.63 0.62 -11.62
CA GLN A 67 9.01 0.38 -11.20
C GLN A 67 9.41 -1.12 -11.23
N ALA A 68 8.46 -2.03 -11.17
CA ALA A 68 8.67 -3.45 -11.34
C ALA A 68 8.62 -3.90 -12.81
N GLY A 69 8.39 -3.00 -13.77
CA GLY A 69 8.26 -3.28 -15.20
C GLY A 69 6.95 -3.97 -15.57
N ILE A 70 5.85 -3.64 -14.89
CA ILE A 70 4.48 -4.06 -15.20
C ILE A 70 3.72 -2.83 -15.69
N ASP A 71 3.14 -2.89 -16.87
CA ASP A 71 2.41 -1.79 -17.48
C ASP A 71 0.95 -1.78 -17.05
N HIS A 72 0.36 -0.59 -16.88
CA HIS A 72 -1.06 -0.46 -16.57
C HIS A 72 -1.89 -0.28 -17.83
N VAL A 73 -2.90 -1.16 -18.03
CA VAL A 73 -3.92 -1.01 -19.09
C VAL A 73 -5.08 -0.14 -18.62
N GLY A 74 -5.29 -0.02 -17.32
CA GLY A 74 -6.29 0.87 -16.73
C GLY A 74 -6.10 1.02 -15.22
N LEU A 75 -6.42 2.23 -14.71
CA LEU A 75 -6.45 2.56 -13.29
C LEU A 75 -7.84 3.09 -12.96
N ILE A 76 -8.60 2.32 -12.19
CA ILE A 76 -9.98 2.68 -11.82
C ILE A 76 -9.94 3.36 -10.46
N GLU A 77 -10.46 4.58 -10.38
CA GLU A 77 -10.51 5.37 -9.16
C GLU A 77 -11.81 6.20 -9.11
N LEU A 78 -12.39 6.37 -7.93
CA LEU A 78 -13.61 7.14 -7.72
C LEU A 78 -13.34 8.61 -7.41
N ASP A 79 -12.29 8.88 -6.61
CA ASP A 79 -11.98 10.24 -6.14
C ASP A 79 -11.38 11.08 -7.26
N LYS A 80 -12.05 12.19 -7.60
CA LYS A 80 -11.62 13.11 -8.66
C LYS A 80 -10.23 13.70 -8.44
N HIS A 81 -9.82 13.94 -7.18
CA HIS A 81 -8.50 14.48 -6.87
C HIS A 81 -7.43 13.40 -7.04
N ALA A 82 -7.71 12.15 -6.69
CA ALA A 82 -6.83 11.03 -6.95
C ALA A 82 -6.67 10.79 -8.46
N CYS A 83 -7.75 10.80 -9.24
CA CYS A 83 -7.67 10.73 -10.70
C CYS A 83 -6.81 11.87 -11.29
N ALA A 84 -7.01 13.11 -10.82
CA ALA A 84 -6.21 14.25 -11.25
C ALA A 84 -4.73 14.11 -10.85
N THR A 85 -4.43 13.53 -9.68
CA THR A 85 -3.07 13.20 -9.26
C THR A 85 -2.41 12.21 -10.22
N LEU A 86 -3.10 11.16 -10.61
CA LEU A 86 -2.59 10.17 -11.57
C LEU A 86 -2.26 10.81 -12.93
N HIS A 87 -3.20 11.58 -13.49
CA HIS A 87 -2.97 12.30 -14.75
C HIS A 87 -1.82 13.30 -14.69
N LEU A 88 -1.68 14.01 -13.55
CA LEU A 88 -0.63 15.01 -13.36
C LEU A 88 0.76 14.38 -13.40
N ASN A 89 0.93 13.22 -12.78
CA ASN A 89 2.22 12.54 -12.68
C ASN A 89 2.53 11.61 -13.86
N ARG A 90 1.49 11.05 -14.46
CA ARG A 90 1.57 10.10 -15.59
C ARG A 90 0.47 10.38 -16.62
N PRO A 91 0.65 11.41 -17.46
CA PRO A 91 -0.38 11.77 -18.47
C PRO A 91 -0.73 10.65 -19.46
N GLY A 92 0.17 9.67 -19.62
CA GLY A 92 -0.04 8.52 -20.49
C GLY A 92 -0.79 7.34 -19.84
N TRP A 93 -1.10 7.41 -18.54
CA TRP A 93 -1.89 6.36 -17.90
C TRP A 93 -3.37 6.46 -18.25
N ASN A 94 -4.01 5.32 -18.52
CA ASN A 94 -5.45 5.23 -18.74
C ASN A 94 -6.20 5.26 -17.41
N VAL A 95 -6.52 6.47 -16.93
CA VAL A 95 -7.23 6.67 -15.65
C VAL A 95 -8.72 6.77 -15.90
N ILE A 96 -9.48 5.90 -15.24
CA ILE A 96 -10.93 5.78 -15.40
C ILE A 96 -11.61 6.19 -14.11
N GLN A 97 -12.26 7.36 -14.11
CA GLN A 97 -13.05 7.78 -12.96
C GLN A 97 -14.38 7.04 -12.91
N HIS A 98 -14.42 5.96 -12.13
CA HIS A 98 -15.58 5.08 -12.05
C HIS A 98 -15.81 4.53 -10.64
N ASP A 99 -17.11 4.33 -10.32
CA ASP A 99 -17.58 3.64 -9.12
C ASP A 99 -17.80 2.15 -9.45
N LEU A 100 -16.93 1.29 -8.96
CA LEU A 100 -16.97 -0.16 -9.20
C LEU A 100 -18.25 -0.86 -8.68
N THR A 101 -19.07 -0.16 -7.85
CA THR A 101 -20.37 -0.70 -7.42
C THR A 101 -21.46 -0.49 -8.47
N LYS A 102 -21.18 0.29 -9.50
CA LYS A 102 -22.15 0.66 -10.53
C LYS A 102 -21.85 -0.01 -11.86
N ASN A 103 -22.88 -0.52 -12.47
CA ASN A 103 -22.79 -0.99 -13.86
C ASN A 103 -23.02 0.21 -14.79
N ASP A 104 -21.91 0.82 -15.24
CA ASP A 104 -21.92 1.93 -16.20
C ASP A 104 -20.96 1.61 -17.36
N PRO A 105 -21.45 0.86 -18.39
CA PRO A 105 -20.62 0.40 -19.50
C PRO A 105 -20.13 1.56 -20.41
N ALA A 106 -20.68 2.77 -20.25
CA ALA A 106 -20.17 3.94 -20.97
C ALA A 106 -18.87 4.45 -20.37
N LYS A 107 -18.61 4.18 -19.07
CA LYS A 107 -17.40 4.58 -18.38
C LYS A 107 -16.39 3.46 -18.23
N PHE A 108 -16.86 2.26 -17.94
CA PHE A 108 -16.03 1.10 -17.71
C PHE A 108 -16.70 -0.17 -18.26
N LYS A 109 -16.02 -0.80 -19.20
CA LYS A 109 -16.46 -2.04 -19.83
C LYS A 109 -15.37 -3.10 -19.66
N PRO A 110 -15.59 -4.14 -18.84
CA PRO A 110 -14.57 -5.15 -18.55
C PRO A 110 -13.94 -5.77 -19.80
N SER A 111 -14.72 -6.03 -20.84
CA SER A 111 -14.21 -6.65 -22.08
C SER A 111 -13.10 -5.85 -22.77
N ASP A 112 -12.98 -4.55 -22.50
CA ASP A 112 -11.93 -3.70 -23.10
C ASP A 112 -10.55 -4.01 -22.50
N PHE A 113 -10.53 -4.77 -21.38
CA PHE A 113 -9.33 -5.22 -20.66
C PHE A 113 -9.09 -6.74 -20.81
N ALA A 114 -9.70 -7.36 -21.82
CA ALA A 114 -9.51 -8.78 -22.09
C ALA A 114 -8.02 -9.10 -22.31
N GLY A 115 -7.52 -10.17 -21.65
CA GLY A 115 -6.13 -10.57 -21.74
C GLY A 115 -5.20 -9.88 -20.73
N VAL A 116 -5.72 -9.05 -19.82
CA VAL A 116 -4.93 -8.48 -18.71
C VAL A 116 -4.32 -9.60 -17.86
N ASP A 117 -3.05 -9.44 -17.51
CA ASP A 117 -2.33 -10.46 -16.74
C ASP A 117 -2.64 -10.39 -15.24
N ILE A 118 -2.82 -9.19 -14.71
CA ILE A 118 -2.94 -8.95 -13.26
C ILE A 118 -4.14 -8.03 -12.99
N ILE A 119 -5.00 -8.42 -12.06
CA ILE A 119 -5.91 -7.48 -11.38
C ILE A 119 -5.29 -7.15 -10.04
N SER A 120 -5.08 -5.86 -9.78
CA SER A 120 -4.48 -5.37 -8.52
C SER A 120 -5.34 -4.29 -7.88
N GLY A 121 -5.07 -3.94 -6.60
CA GLY A 121 -5.73 -2.79 -5.98
C GLY A 121 -5.70 -2.76 -4.47
N GLY A 122 -6.03 -1.59 -3.91
CA GLY A 122 -6.23 -1.35 -2.48
C GLY A 122 -7.72 -1.29 -2.14
N LEU A 123 -8.38 -2.43 -2.08
CA LEU A 123 -9.84 -2.45 -1.86
C LEU A 123 -10.20 -1.99 -0.43
N PRO A 124 -11.23 -1.16 -0.26
CA PRO A 124 -11.68 -0.76 1.07
C PRO A 124 -12.11 -1.97 1.90
N CYS A 125 -11.69 -1.97 3.18
CA CYS A 125 -12.11 -3.00 4.12
C CYS A 125 -13.60 -2.83 4.45
N PRO A 126 -14.42 -3.89 4.41
CA PRO A 126 -15.81 -3.81 4.85
C PRO A 126 -15.89 -3.32 6.30
N PRO A 127 -16.86 -2.46 6.67
CA PRO A 127 -16.94 -1.94 8.04
C PRO A 127 -17.34 -3.03 9.04
N PHE A 128 -16.71 -3.01 10.23
CA PHE A 128 -16.91 -3.98 11.31
C PHE A 128 -18.36 -4.19 11.74
N SER A 129 -19.20 -3.13 11.68
CA SER A 129 -20.61 -3.19 12.08
C SER A 129 -21.47 -4.13 11.23
N VAL A 130 -20.93 -4.61 10.12
CA VAL A 130 -21.64 -5.39 9.11
C VAL A 130 -21.35 -6.87 9.21
N ALA A 131 -20.17 -7.26 9.73
CA ALA A 131 -19.76 -8.67 9.85
C ALA A 131 -20.67 -9.47 10.82
N GLY A 132 -21.27 -8.82 11.82
CA GLY A 132 -22.18 -9.48 12.79
C GLY A 132 -23.61 -9.72 12.32
N LYS A 133 -24.05 -9.15 11.17
CA LYS A 133 -25.45 -9.19 10.71
C LYS A 133 -25.66 -9.71 9.28
N GLN A 134 -24.78 -10.52 8.71
CA GLN A 134 -24.87 -11.03 7.33
C GLN A 134 -24.98 -9.93 6.22
N LEU A 135 -24.80 -8.67 6.55
CA LEU A 135 -24.90 -7.53 5.63
C LEU A 135 -23.60 -7.28 4.85
N GLY A 136 -22.49 -7.94 5.20
CA GLY A 136 -21.18 -7.78 4.54
C GLY A 136 -21.17 -7.99 3.04
N LYS A 137 -22.08 -8.80 2.51
CA LYS A 137 -22.25 -9.00 1.05
C LYS A 137 -23.00 -7.85 0.37
N ARG A 138 -23.70 -6.98 1.10
CA ARG A 138 -24.56 -5.91 0.55
C ARG A 138 -24.11 -4.50 0.94
N ASP A 139 -22.96 -4.34 1.59
CA ASP A 139 -22.43 -3.00 1.87
C ASP A 139 -21.84 -2.42 0.58
N GLU A 140 -22.31 -1.25 0.18
CA GLU A 140 -21.86 -0.51 -1.01
C GLU A 140 -20.34 -0.22 -1.02
N ARG A 141 -19.69 -0.31 0.14
CA ARG A 141 -18.24 -0.14 0.28
C ARG A 141 -17.45 -1.44 0.12
N ASN A 142 -18.15 -2.58 0.01
CA ASN A 142 -17.52 -3.89 -0.16
C ASN A 142 -17.26 -4.17 -1.64
N LEU A 143 -16.05 -3.94 -2.09
CA LEU A 143 -15.66 -4.12 -3.49
C LEU A 143 -15.09 -5.52 -3.82
N PHE A 144 -14.98 -6.43 -2.85
CA PHE A 144 -14.54 -7.80 -3.14
C PHE A 144 -15.47 -8.55 -4.09
N PRO A 145 -16.82 -8.46 -3.98
CA PRO A 145 -17.70 -9.06 -4.99
C PRO A 145 -17.45 -8.53 -6.41
N ALA A 146 -17.34 -7.21 -6.58
CA ALA A 146 -17.04 -6.60 -7.88
C ALA A 146 -15.67 -7.06 -8.42
N MET A 147 -14.66 -7.18 -7.56
CA MET A 147 -13.35 -7.74 -7.94
C MET A 147 -13.48 -9.20 -8.38
N ILE A 148 -14.24 -10.04 -7.67
CA ILE A 148 -14.45 -11.45 -8.04
C ILE A 148 -15.17 -11.56 -9.38
N ASP A 149 -16.18 -10.71 -9.63
CA ASP A 149 -16.90 -10.66 -10.91
C ASP A 149 -15.96 -10.25 -12.07
N LEU A 150 -15.05 -9.29 -11.83
CA LEU A 150 -14.03 -8.93 -12.83
C LEU A 150 -13.03 -10.07 -13.07
N VAL A 151 -12.63 -10.79 -12.03
CA VAL A 151 -11.76 -11.97 -12.17
C VAL A 151 -12.45 -13.08 -12.97
N ASP A 152 -13.74 -13.29 -12.77
CA ASP A 152 -14.49 -14.26 -13.56
C ASP A 152 -14.58 -13.89 -15.04
N GLN A 153 -14.80 -12.61 -15.34
CA GLN A 153 -14.89 -12.11 -16.73
C GLN A 153 -13.54 -12.06 -17.43
N LEU A 154 -12.49 -11.56 -16.76
CA LEU A 154 -11.20 -11.27 -17.38
C LEU A 154 -10.19 -12.42 -17.27
N ARG A 155 -10.38 -13.31 -16.29
CA ARG A 155 -9.51 -14.48 -16.06
C ARG A 155 -8.02 -14.12 -16.02
N PRO A 156 -7.59 -13.13 -15.20
CA PRO A 156 -6.18 -12.75 -15.11
C PRO A 156 -5.31 -13.93 -14.62
N ARG A 157 -4.01 -13.86 -14.81
CA ARG A 157 -3.05 -14.85 -14.27
C ARG A 157 -2.86 -14.71 -12.78
N ALA A 158 -2.93 -13.47 -12.27
CA ALA A 158 -2.80 -13.14 -10.86
C ALA A 158 -3.81 -12.08 -10.41
N VAL A 159 -4.16 -12.14 -9.13
CA VAL A 159 -4.90 -11.09 -8.41
C VAL A 159 -4.08 -10.70 -7.20
N VAL A 160 -3.85 -9.40 -6.98
CA VAL A 160 -3.05 -8.88 -5.85
C VAL A 160 -3.80 -7.74 -5.18
N ILE A 161 -4.28 -7.97 -3.97
CA ILE A 161 -5.07 -6.98 -3.22
C ILE A 161 -4.35 -6.61 -1.92
N GLU A 162 -4.13 -5.30 -1.73
CA GLU A 162 -3.68 -4.75 -0.45
C GLU A 162 -4.88 -4.47 0.45
N ASN A 163 -4.71 -4.71 1.75
CA ASN A 163 -5.70 -4.34 2.74
C ASN A 163 -5.06 -4.04 4.10
N VAL A 164 -5.83 -3.44 4.99
CA VAL A 164 -5.40 -3.18 6.37
C VAL A 164 -5.31 -4.47 7.18
N ARG A 165 -4.45 -4.48 8.22
CA ARG A 165 -4.25 -5.64 9.10
C ARG A 165 -5.57 -6.21 9.64
N GLY A 166 -6.55 -5.34 9.91
CA GLY A 166 -7.84 -5.73 10.49
C GLY A 166 -8.59 -6.79 9.68
N ILE A 167 -8.35 -6.94 8.37
CA ILE A 167 -8.97 -8.02 7.57
C ILE A 167 -8.63 -9.43 8.10
N LEU A 168 -7.54 -9.58 8.88
CA LEU A 168 -7.14 -10.84 9.50
C LEU A 168 -7.81 -11.12 10.85
N ASP A 169 -8.52 -10.15 11.44
CA ASP A 169 -9.20 -10.34 12.71
C ASP A 169 -10.28 -11.43 12.60
N GLY A 170 -10.58 -12.09 13.73
CA GLY A 170 -11.48 -13.24 13.77
C GLY A 170 -12.86 -12.96 13.18
N VAL A 171 -13.37 -11.73 13.32
CA VAL A 171 -14.66 -11.30 12.77
C VAL A 171 -14.75 -11.41 11.23
N PHE A 172 -13.62 -11.38 10.53
CA PHE A 172 -13.56 -11.54 9.08
C PHE A 172 -13.19 -12.96 8.64
N HIS A 173 -13.09 -13.92 9.54
CA HIS A 173 -12.68 -15.30 9.22
C HIS A 173 -13.53 -15.90 8.10
N ASP A 174 -14.85 -15.96 8.30
CA ASP A 174 -15.78 -16.54 7.33
C ASP A 174 -15.80 -15.76 6.00
N TYR A 175 -15.57 -14.45 6.08
CA TYR A 175 -15.50 -13.62 4.89
C TYR A 175 -14.24 -13.92 4.06
N ARG A 176 -13.09 -14.13 4.67
CA ARG A 176 -11.88 -14.59 3.98
C ARG A 176 -12.06 -15.97 3.35
N ILE A 177 -12.73 -16.90 4.06
CA ILE A 177 -13.07 -18.23 3.51
C ILE A 177 -13.97 -18.07 2.28
N TYR A 178 -14.96 -17.19 2.33
CA TYR A 178 -15.85 -16.90 1.20
C TYR A 178 -15.05 -16.40 -0.01
N ILE A 179 -14.21 -15.37 0.15
CA ILE A 179 -13.38 -14.82 -0.95
C ILE A 179 -12.49 -15.93 -1.55
N ALA A 180 -11.79 -16.66 -0.69
CA ALA A 180 -10.91 -17.76 -1.13
C ALA A 180 -11.69 -18.86 -1.84
N GLY A 181 -12.90 -19.18 -1.37
CA GLY A 181 -13.79 -20.18 -1.97
C GLY A 181 -14.26 -19.79 -3.38
N GLN A 182 -14.68 -18.52 -3.56
CA GLN A 182 -15.09 -18.01 -4.87
C GLN A 182 -13.93 -18.07 -5.88
N LEU A 183 -12.75 -17.60 -5.50
CA LEU A 183 -11.59 -17.61 -6.39
C LEU A 183 -11.07 -19.02 -6.66
N ARG A 184 -11.16 -19.93 -5.68
CA ARG A 184 -10.83 -21.35 -5.88
C ARG A 184 -11.76 -22.01 -6.89
N ALA A 185 -13.06 -21.70 -6.85
CA ALA A 185 -14.03 -22.17 -7.86
C ALA A 185 -13.68 -21.67 -9.27
N LEU A 186 -13.03 -20.53 -9.39
CA LEU A 186 -12.52 -19.97 -10.65
C LEU A 186 -11.13 -20.52 -11.05
N GLY A 187 -10.54 -21.44 -10.30
CA GLY A 187 -9.26 -22.09 -10.61
C GLY A 187 -8.03 -21.40 -10.03
N TYR A 188 -8.20 -20.54 -9.00
CA TYR A 188 -7.09 -19.87 -8.35
C TYR A 188 -6.70 -20.52 -7.02
N THR A 189 -5.40 -20.52 -6.73
CA THR A 189 -4.85 -20.76 -5.38
C THR A 189 -4.67 -19.41 -4.69
N THR A 190 -5.04 -19.31 -3.41
CA THR A 190 -5.05 -18.03 -2.68
C THR A 190 -4.13 -18.06 -1.47
N GLY A 191 -3.49 -16.93 -1.18
CA GLY A 191 -2.67 -16.73 0.01
C GLY A 191 -2.87 -15.34 0.62
N TRP A 192 -2.74 -15.25 1.96
CA TRP A 192 -2.80 -14.02 2.73
C TRP A 192 -1.52 -13.90 3.55
N LYS A 193 -0.83 -12.78 3.47
CA LYS A 193 0.37 -12.52 4.30
C LYS A 193 0.29 -11.13 4.92
N LEU A 194 0.51 -11.06 6.23
CA LEU A 194 0.75 -9.80 6.93
C LEU A 194 2.22 -9.45 6.76
N MET A 195 2.48 -8.24 6.24
CA MET A 195 3.80 -7.70 5.96
C MET A 195 3.86 -6.27 6.47
N ASN A 196 5.06 -5.75 6.75
CA ASN A 196 5.22 -4.39 7.23
C ASN A 196 6.01 -3.57 6.20
N ALA A 197 5.57 -2.36 5.91
CA ALA A 197 6.22 -1.48 4.93
C ALA A 197 7.69 -1.17 5.30
N SER A 198 8.01 -1.10 6.60
CA SER A 198 9.39 -0.91 7.06
C SER A 198 10.36 -2.00 6.61
N ASP A 199 9.86 -3.22 6.37
CA ASP A 199 10.67 -4.35 5.92
C ASP A 199 11.04 -4.22 4.43
N TYR A 200 10.49 -3.21 3.75
CA TYR A 200 10.68 -2.91 2.32
C TYR A 200 11.19 -1.47 2.12
N ARG A 201 12.03 -0.98 3.03
CA ARG A 201 12.69 0.33 2.97
C ARG A 201 11.75 1.55 3.06
N VAL A 202 10.51 1.36 3.49
CA VAL A 202 9.62 2.48 3.79
C VAL A 202 9.86 2.93 5.22
N PRO A 203 10.21 4.19 5.51
CA PRO A 203 10.54 4.66 6.86
C PRO A 203 9.30 4.81 7.74
N GLN A 204 8.43 3.80 7.72
CA GLN A 204 7.13 3.81 8.43
C GLN A 204 6.73 2.41 8.90
N LEU A 205 6.34 2.31 10.16
CA LEU A 205 5.69 1.12 10.72
C LEU A 205 4.25 1.03 10.19
N ARG A 206 4.08 0.38 9.04
CA ARG A 206 2.78 0.27 8.36
C ARG A 206 2.47 -1.19 8.03
N PRO A 207 1.85 -1.95 8.95
CA PRO A 207 1.43 -3.31 8.66
C PRO A 207 0.29 -3.32 7.64
N ARG A 208 0.44 -4.17 6.61
CA ARG A 208 -0.55 -4.40 5.56
C ARG A 208 -0.68 -5.87 5.27
N VAL A 209 -1.86 -6.26 4.90
CA VAL A 209 -2.14 -7.61 4.43
C VAL A 209 -2.12 -7.60 2.91
N ILE A 210 -1.30 -8.46 2.35
CA ILE A 210 -1.29 -8.70 0.92
C ILE A 210 -2.04 -10.01 0.66
N PHE A 211 -3.07 -9.92 -0.14
CA PHE A 211 -3.78 -11.06 -0.68
C PHE A 211 -3.28 -11.34 -2.09
N VAL A 212 -2.91 -12.58 -2.36
CA VAL A 212 -2.51 -13.02 -3.70
C VAL A 212 -3.38 -14.21 -4.10
N ALA A 213 -3.94 -14.16 -5.30
CA ALA A 213 -4.55 -15.31 -5.94
C ALA A 213 -3.86 -15.55 -7.28
N LEU A 214 -3.43 -16.76 -7.53
CA LEU A 214 -2.71 -17.18 -8.73
C LEU A 214 -3.47 -18.31 -9.40
N ARG A 215 -3.53 -18.32 -10.74
CA ARG A 215 -3.94 -19.52 -11.45
C ARG A 215 -3.04 -20.68 -11.03
N LYS A 216 -3.63 -21.87 -10.91
CA LYS A 216 -2.97 -23.05 -10.34
C LYS A 216 -1.60 -23.32 -10.95
N GLU A 217 -1.46 -23.12 -12.25
CA GLU A 217 -0.24 -23.36 -12.99
C GLU A 217 0.94 -22.43 -12.66
N TYR A 218 0.71 -21.32 -11.96
CA TYR A 218 1.76 -20.39 -11.53
C TYR A 218 2.13 -20.55 -10.05
N THR A 219 1.36 -21.31 -9.28
CA THR A 219 1.46 -21.36 -7.81
C THR A 219 2.82 -21.82 -7.32
N GLU A 220 3.42 -22.81 -7.97
CA GLU A 220 4.73 -23.39 -7.60
C GLU A 220 5.91 -22.43 -7.80
N HIS A 221 5.75 -21.39 -8.62
CA HIS A 221 6.78 -20.40 -8.92
C HIS A 221 6.70 -19.15 -8.03
N PHE A 222 5.68 -19.05 -7.18
CA PHE A 222 5.48 -17.86 -6.35
C PHE A 222 6.19 -17.98 -5.00
N THR A 223 6.97 -16.95 -4.69
CA THR A 223 7.52 -16.72 -3.35
C THR A 223 7.10 -15.36 -2.83
N TRP A 224 6.88 -15.27 -1.52
CA TRP A 224 6.65 -13.98 -0.89
C TRP A 224 7.93 -13.17 -0.83
N PRO A 225 7.86 -11.83 -0.99
CA PRO A 225 9.03 -10.97 -0.83
C PRO A 225 9.73 -11.21 0.52
N GLU A 226 11.05 -11.28 0.48
CA GLU A 226 11.88 -11.28 1.69
C GLU A 226 12.02 -9.87 2.26
N GLU A 227 12.23 -9.78 3.56
CA GLU A 227 12.52 -8.51 4.24
C GLU A 227 13.87 -7.96 3.75
N ALA A 228 13.95 -6.64 3.56
CA ALA A 228 15.20 -6.00 3.16
C ALA A 228 16.29 -6.25 4.22
N LYS A 229 17.51 -6.55 3.79
CA LYS A 229 18.65 -6.78 4.69
C LYS A 229 19.06 -5.51 5.46
N THR A 230 18.78 -4.33 4.88
CA THR A 230 19.06 -3.03 5.49
C THR A 230 17.83 -2.49 6.20
N LYS A 231 18.02 -1.92 7.39
CA LYS A 231 16.94 -1.22 8.11
C LYS A 231 16.44 -0.02 7.31
N SER A 232 15.16 0.31 7.49
CA SER A 232 14.61 1.58 7.03
C SER A 232 15.27 2.76 7.75
N THR A 233 15.36 3.89 7.06
CA THR A 233 15.84 5.15 7.64
C THR A 233 14.88 5.65 8.72
N THR A 234 15.39 6.47 9.62
CA THR A 234 14.60 7.13 10.67
C THR A 234 13.83 8.33 10.11
N VAL A 235 12.90 8.88 10.89
CA VAL A 235 12.19 10.11 10.53
C VAL A 235 13.15 11.27 10.34
N GLY A 236 14.12 11.40 11.25
CA GLY A 236 15.12 12.45 11.19
C GLY A 236 16.01 12.36 9.95
N GLU A 237 16.54 11.17 9.65
CA GLU A 237 17.33 10.91 8.43
C GLU A 237 16.52 11.19 7.17
N THR A 238 15.26 10.78 7.16
CA THR A 238 14.36 10.91 6.00
C THR A 238 13.98 12.36 5.71
N LEU A 239 13.80 13.20 6.73
CA LEU A 239 13.17 14.50 6.59
C LEU A 239 14.09 15.70 6.87
N TYR A 240 15.36 15.48 7.24
CA TYR A 240 16.26 16.57 7.66
C TYR A 240 16.33 17.71 6.64
N ASP A 241 16.58 17.40 5.39
CA ASP A 241 16.69 18.39 4.30
C ASP A 241 15.39 19.19 4.10
N LEU A 242 14.24 18.50 4.07
CA LEU A 242 12.93 19.15 3.97
C LEU A 242 12.60 19.99 5.22
N MET A 243 13.00 19.53 6.40
CA MET A 243 12.76 20.26 7.65
C MET A 243 13.66 21.51 7.75
N ALA A 244 14.86 21.45 7.17
CA ALA A 244 15.81 22.56 7.14
C ALA A 244 15.57 23.54 5.97
N ALA A 245 14.70 23.23 5.02
CA ALA A 245 14.57 23.92 3.74
C ALA A 245 14.30 25.44 3.88
N ASN A 246 13.55 25.86 4.89
CA ASN A 246 13.23 27.27 5.15
C ASN A 246 14.13 27.90 6.22
N GLY A 247 15.25 27.27 6.59
CA GLY A 247 16.26 27.85 7.48
C GLY A 247 15.96 27.72 8.97
N TRP A 248 15.14 26.76 9.38
CA TRP A 248 14.92 26.48 10.80
C TRP A 248 16.21 26.04 11.51
N LYS A 249 16.63 26.79 12.50
CA LYS A 249 17.89 26.55 13.26
C LYS A 249 17.85 25.27 14.12
N GLY A 250 16.66 24.79 14.47
CA GLY A 250 16.47 23.56 15.25
C GLY A 250 16.53 22.27 14.43
N ALA A 251 16.51 22.33 13.09
CA ALA A 251 16.35 21.17 12.21
C ALA A 251 17.40 20.07 12.45
N LYS A 252 18.66 20.43 12.66
CA LYS A 252 19.77 19.49 12.87
C LYS A 252 19.62 18.70 14.17
N GLU A 253 19.30 19.39 15.27
CA GLU A 253 19.13 18.72 16.58
C GLU A 253 17.81 17.91 16.60
N TRP A 254 16.76 18.44 15.99
CA TRP A 254 15.51 17.69 15.80
C TRP A 254 15.75 16.38 15.02
N SER A 255 16.51 16.42 13.93
CA SER A 255 16.75 15.21 13.12
C SER A 255 17.49 14.12 13.88
N LYS A 256 18.39 14.49 14.78
CA LYS A 256 19.08 13.53 15.68
C LYS A 256 18.14 12.93 16.71
N ALA A 257 17.19 13.71 17.23
CA ALA A 257 16.22 13.26 18.22
C ALA A 257 15.10 12.39 17.59
N ALA A 258 14.74 12.64 16.34
CA ALA A 258 13.76 11.87 15.58
C ALA A 258 14.36 10.56 15.00
N ASP A 259 15.03 9.78 15.85
CA ASP A 259 15.89 8.63 15.52
C ASP A 259 15.14 7.29 15.35
N GLN A 260 13.83 7.32 15.20
CA GLN A 260 13.00 6.13 15.01
C GLN A 260 12.22 6.15 13.70
N ILE A 261 11.70 5.00 13.33
CA ILE A 261 10.82 4.82 12.16
C ILE A 261 9.45 5.45 12.45
N ALA A 262 8.86 6.12 11.47
CA ALA A 262 7.58 6.79 11.61
C ALA A 262 6.45 5.83 12.04
N PRO A 263 5.52 6.26 12.91
CA PRO A 263 4.28 5.54 13.14
C PRO A 263 3.43 5.50 11.86
N THR A 264 2.43 4.59 11.82
CA THR A 264 1.51 4.51 10.68
C THR A 264 0.83 5.85 10.40
N ILE A 265 0.98 6.36 9.17
CA ILE A 265 0.26 7.52 8.65
C ILE A 265 -1.14 7.08 8.25
N VAL A 266 -2.16 7.80 8.70
CA VAL A 266 -3.58 7.48 8.48
C VAL A 266 -4.23 8.62 7.69
N GLY A 267 -4.71 8.33 6.49
CA GLY A 267 -5.32 9.33 5.60
C GLY A 267 -6.75 9.73 5.97
N GLY A 268 -7.42 8.93 6.81
CA GLY A 268 -8.83 9.13 7.13
C GLY A 268 -9.79 8.87 5.96
N SER A 269 -11.02 9.33 6.09
CA SER A 269 -12.06 9.24 5.07
C SER A 269 -12.70 10.60 4.80
N HIS A 270 -13.57 10.71 3.79
CA HIS A 270 -14.35 11.94 3.56
C HIS A 270 -15.24 12.34 4.74
N LYS A 271 -15.66 11.36 5.56
CA LYS A 271 -16.56 11.58 6.72
C LYS A 271 -15.81 11.75 8.05
N HIS A 272 -14.58 11.22 8.15
CA HIS A 272 -13.82 11.17 9.40
C HIS A 272 -12.34 11.42 9.15
N GLY A 273 -11.75 12.26 9.99
CA GLY A 273 -10.34 12.63 9.94
C GLY A 273 -10.12 13.95 9.18
N GLY A 274 -9.24 14.77 9.73
CA GLY A 274 -8.69 15.97 9.11
C GLY A 274 -7.29 15.69 8.58
N PRO A 275 -6.57 16.73 8.14
CA PRO A 275 -5.16 16.61 7.82
C PRO A 275 -4.32 16.65 9.11
N ASP A 276 -4.45 15.61 9.95
CA ASP A 276 -3.69 15.38 11.18
C ASP A 276 -3.08 13.98 11.20
N LEU A 277 -2.12 13.74 12.08
CA LEU A 277 -1.39 12.47 12.15
C LEU A 277 -2.13 11.36 12.92
N GLY A 278 -3.44 11.47 13.02
CA GLY A 278 -4.31 10.40 13.51
C GLY A 278 -4.78 10.56 14.96
N PRO A 279 -5.31 9.48 15.57
CA PRO A 279 -5.87 9.51 16.91
C PRO A 279 -4.81 9.81 17.99
N THR A 280 -5.26 10.12 19.21
CA THR A 280 -4.40 10.53 20.34
C THR A 280 -3.17 9.63 20.54
N ARG A 281 -3.31 8.31 20.38
CA ARG A 281 -2.18 7.38 20.50
C ARG A 281 -1.12 7.61 19.40
N ALA A 282 -1.55 7.81 18.17
CA ALA A 282 -0.64 8.10 17.06
C ALA A 282 0.04 9.46 17.26
N ARG A 283 -0.72 10.50 17.63
CA ARG A 283 -0.16 11.85 17.92
C ARG A 283 0.86 11.82 19.04
N ARG A 284 0.67 10.99 20.07
CA ARG A 284 1.68 10.81 21.14
C ARG A 284 2.98 10.21 20.60
N ALA A 285 2.88 9.17 19.76
CA ALA A 285 4.08 8.57 19.14
C ALA A 285 4.80 9.57 18.20
N TRP A 286 4.07 10.46 17.51
CA TRP A 286 4.66 11.54 16.73
C TRP A 286 5.33 12.61 17.63
N ALA A 287 4.73 12.92 18.79
CA ALA A 287 5.33 13.84 19.75
C ALA A 287 6.66 13.32 20.33
N GLU A 288 6.82 12.02 20.52
CA GLU A 288 8.08 11.37 20.90
C GLU A 288 9.18 11.57 19.84
N LEU A 289 8.81 11.80 18.58
CA LEU A 289 9.70 12.16 17.47
C LEU A 289 9.86 13.68 17.29
N GLY A 290 9.38 14.49 18.25
CA GLY A 290 9.43 15.94 18.16
C GLY A 290 8.53 16.53 17.06
N VAL A 291 7.42 15.88 16.72
CA VAL A 291 6.48 16.32 15.68
C VAL A 291 5.12 16.66 16.30
N ASP A 292 4.59 17.87 16.02
CA ASP A 292 3.20 18.22 16.35
C ASP A 292 2.22 17.52 15.39
N GLY A 293 1.58 16.48 15.88
CA GLY A 293 0.61 15.67 15.13
C GLY A 293 -0.80 16.26 15.03
N LEU A 294 -1.06 17.47 15.54
CA LEU A 294 -2.39 18.08 15.55
C LEU A 294 -2.83 18.64 14.18
N GLY A 295 -1.93 18.68 13.22
CA GLY A 295 -2.23 19.14 11.88
C GLY A 295 -1.07 18.95 10.91
N ILE A 296 -1.32 19.32 9.63
CA ILE A 296 -0.33 19.34 8.56
C ILE A 296 -0.04 20.82 8.22
N ALA A 297 1.24 21.16 8.14
CA ALA A 297 1.70 22.48 7.74
C ALA A 297 1.62 22.67 6.21
N ASP A 298 1.56 23.92 5.77
CA ASP A 298 1.67 24.26 4.35
C ASP A 298 3.14 24.31 3.92
N GLU A 299 4.04 24.74 4.82
CA GLU A 299 5.47 24.94 4.58
C GLU A 299 6.32 24.38 5.73
N ALA A 300 7.60 24.14 5.45
CA ALA A 300 8.59 23.80 6.46
C ALA A 300 8.80 24.97 7.45
N PRO A 301 9.25 24.71 8.70
CA PRO A 301 9.50 25.77 9.67
C PRO A 301 10.60 26.71 9.20
N GLY A 302 10.37 28.02 9.39
CA GLY A 302 11.31 29.09 9.03
C GLY A 302 12.32 29.43 10.13
N PRO A 303 13.16 30.47 9.90
CA PRO A 303 14.23 30.87 10.84
C PRO A 303 13.70 31.32 12.20
N GLU A 304 12.48 31.84 12.25
CA GLU A 304 11.82 32.34 13.47
C GLU A 304 11.10 31.24 14.26
N PHE A 305 11.02 30.02 13.71
CA PHE A 305 10.41 28.91 14.45
C PHE A 305 11.28 28.56 15.68
N PRO A 306 10.70 28.32 16.87
CA PRO A 306 11.46 28.02 18.06
C PRO A 306 12.45 26.87 17.86
N ILE A 307 13.70 27.03 18.31
CA ILE A 307 14.77 26.03 18.11
C ILE A 307 14.35 24.67 18.70
N ASN A 308 13.74 24.68 19.88
CA ASN A 308 13.22 23.47 20.55
C ASN A 308 11.73 23.25 20.30
N GLY A 309 11.16 23.84 19.23
CA GLY A 309 9.76 23.69 18.86
C GLY A 309 9.47 22.32 18.25
N MET A 310 8.20 21.95 18.24
CA MET A 310 7.70 20.74 17.58
C MET A 310 7.05 21.14 16.24
N PRO A 311 7.73 21.00 15.10
CA PRO A 311 7.17 21.35 13.81
C PRO A 311 6.08 20.37 13.39
N ARG A 312 5.16 20.84 12.56
CA ARG A 312 4.22 19.99 11.81
C ARG A 312 4.86 19.54 10.52
N LEU A 313 4.50 18.34 10.09
CA LEU A 313 4.91 17.83 8.77
C LEU A 313 4.11 18.53 7.67
N THR A 314 4.72 18.72 6.51
CA THR A 314 4.03 19.11 5.28
C THR A 314 3.52 17.87 4.54
N VAL A 315 2.64 18.05 3.55
CA VAL A 315 2.20 16.95 2.67
C VAL A 315 3.39 16.27 1.99
N ARG A 316 4.39 17.06 1.56
CA ARG A 316 5.64 16.56 0.95
C ARG A 316 6.41 15.63 1.91
N MET A 317 6.58 16.04 3.16
CA MET A 317 7.26 15.25 4.19
C MET A 317 6.52 13.93 4.45
N VAL A 318 5.19 13.99 4.55
CA VAL A 318 4.36 12.79 4.73
C VAL A 318 4.44 11.87 3.52
N ALA A 319 4.46 12.42 2.31
CA ALA A 319 4.60 11.66 1.07
C ALA A 319 5.96 10.93 0.99
N ARG A 320 7.05 11.58 1.40
CA ARG A 320 8.38 10.98 1.46
C ARG A 320 8.43 9.83 2.47
N LEU A 321 7.83 10.00 3.65
CA LEU A 321 7.69 8.91 4.65
C LEU A 321 6.83 7.74 4.15
N GLN A 322 5.95 7.99 3.19
CA GLN A 322 5.14 6.95 2.55
C GLN A 322 5.89 6.29 1.36
N GLY A 323 7.07 6.80 1.00
CA GLY A 323 7.91 6.28 -0.07
C GLY A 323 7.58 6.82 -1.47
N PHE A 324 6.82 7.91 -1.57
CA PHE A 324 6.67 8.62 -2.84
C PHE A 324 7.95 9.41 -3.17
N PRO A 325 8.32 9.52 -4.45
CA PRO A 325 9.39 10.40 -4.88
C PRO A 325 9.00 11.87 -4.70
N ASP A 326 10.00 12.74 -4.59
CA ASP A 326 9.77 14.15 -4.26
C ASP A 326 9.10 14.96 -5.37
N ASP A 327 9.21 14.52 -6.59
CA ASP A 327 8.55 15.11 -7.77
C ASP A 327 7.09 14.66 -7.94
N TRP A 328 6.63 13.67 -7.14
CA TRP A 328 5.23 13.23 -7.20
C TRP A 328 4.31 14.30 -6.62
N GLN A 329 3.42 14.82 -7.45
CA GLN A 329 2.50 15.90 -7.10
C GLN A 329 1.12 15.34 -6.72
N PHE A 330 0.46 15.99 -5.77
CA PHE A 330 -0.88 15.60 -5.31
C PHE A 330 -1.88 16.71 -5.63
N SER A 331 -2.93 16.40 -6.37
CA SER A 331 -4.00 17.30 -6.72
C SER A 331 -4.95 17.57 -5.56
N GLY A 332 -5.55 18.74 -5.53
CA GLY A 332 -6.50 19.18 -4.51
C GLY A 332 -5.84 19.97 -3.37
N GLY A 333 -6.68 20.50 -2.47
CA GLY A 333 -6.18 21.22 -1.29
C GLY A 333 -5.52 20.27 -0.27
N LYS A 334 -4.83 20.83 0.73
CA LYS A 334 -4.04 20.12 1.75
C LYS A 334 -4.72 18.86 2.32
N THR A 335 -6.00 18.96 2.69
CA THR A 335 -6.75 17.81 3.24
C THR A 335 -6.93 16.68 2.23
N ALA A 336 -7.22 17.02 0.96
CA ALA A 336 -7.36 16.02 -0.10
C ALA A 336 -6.02 15.37 -0.44
N ALA A 337 -4.96 16.16 -0.54
CA ALA A 337 -3.60 15.67 -0.77
C ALA A 337 -3.12 14.76 0.38
N TYR A 338 -3.26 15.20 1.63
CA TYR A 338 -2.90 14.39 2.79
C TYR A 338 -3.66 13.05 2.84
N ARG A 339 -4.97 13.05 2.54
CA ARG A 339 -5.78 11.83 2.50
C ARG A 339 -5.27 10.85 1.45
N GLN A 340 -4.92 11.34 0.27
CA GLN A 340 -4.35 10.54 -0.80
C GLN A 340 -3.05 9.86 -0.36
N VAL A 341 -2.12 10.64 0.23
CA VAL A 341 -0.85 10.11 0.76
C VAL A 341 -1.10 9.06 1.84
N GLY A 342 -1.91 9.38 2.85
CA GLY A 342 -2.10 8.51 4.01
C GLY A 342 -2.82 7.18 3.69
N ASN A 343 -3.64 7.16 2.63
CA ASN A 343 -4.34 5.95 2.19
C ASN A 343 -3.53 5.13 1.17
N ALA A 344 -2.47 5.67 0.61
CA ALA A 344 -1.71 4.98 -0.42
C ALA A 344 -1.03 3.69 0.09
N PHE A 345 -0.95 2.71 -0.78
CA PHE A 345 -0.02 1.60 -0.65
C PHE A 345 1.39 2.12 -1.01
N PRO A 346 2.39 2.02 -0.12
CA PRO A 346 3.72 2.60 -0.34
C PRO A 346 4.40 2.06 -1.61
N PRO A 347 4.89 2.91 -2.52
CA PRO A 347 5.49 2.47 -3.78
C PRO A 347 6.63 1.45 -3.63
N PRO A 348 7.62 1.58 -2.72
CA PRO A 348 8.67 0.58 -2.58
C PRO A 348 8.16 -0.78 -2.10
N PHE A 349 7.13 -0.79 -1.24
CA PHE A 349 6.51 -2.02 -0.79
C PHE A 349 5.70 -2.68 -1.92
N ALA A 350 4.92 -1.90 -2.68
CA ALA A 350 4.20 -2.38 -3.86
C ALA A 350 5.15 -2.95 -4.91
N GLN A 351 6.30 -2.29 -5.14
CA GLN A 351 7.35 -2.76 -6.04
C GLN A 351 7.91 -4.13 -5.61
N ALA A 352 8.17 -4.32 -4.31
CA ALA A 352 8.65 -5.60 -3.80
C ALA A 352 7.67 -6.74 -4.10
N VAL A 353 6.37 -6.52 -3.85
CA VAL A 353 5.31 -7.51 -4.17
C VAL A 353 5.22 -7.74 -5.68
N ALA A 354 5.20 -6.68 -6.47
CA ALA A 354 5.07 -6.73 -7.93
C ALA A 354 6.24 -7.50 -8.59
N LYS A 355 7.48 -7.32 -8.12
CA LYS A 355 8.65 -8.08 -8.61
C LYS A 355 8.50 -9.59 -8.43
N HIS A 356 7.96 -10.04 -7.30
CA HIS A 356 7.74 -11.46 -7.03
C HIS A 356 6.60 -12.04 -7.88
N VAL A 357 5.52 -11.27 -8.08
CA VAL A 357 4.44 -11.65 -9.00
C VAL A 357 4.95 -11.71 -10.44
N ARG A 358 5.72 -10.69 -10.87
CA ARG A 358 6.36 -10.68 -12.19
C ARG A 358 7.25 -11.90 -12.40
N ALA A 359 8.17 -12.19 -11.47
CA ALA A 359 9.06 -13.36 -11.56
C ALA A 359 8.27 -14.67 -11.68
N CYS A 360 7.23 -14.82 -10.87
CA CYS A 360 6.33 -15.98 -10.92
C CYS A 360 5.67 -16.15 -12.30
N LEU A 361 5.09 -15.07 -12.86
CA LEU A 361 4.36 -15.13 -14.13
C LEU A 361 5.28 -15.28 -15.35
N THR A 362 6.52 -14.78 -15.28
CA THR A 362 7.49 -14.89 -16.38
C THR A 362 8.26 -16.22 -16.35
N ALA A 363 8.50 -16.84 -15.20
CA ALA A 363 9.18 -18.13 -15.10
C ALA A 363 8.52 -19.21 -15.97
N LYS A 364 7.20 -19.24 -16.03
CA LYS A 364 6.46 -20.21 -16.83
C LYS A 364 6.50 -19.96 -18.35
N ARG A 365 6.70 -18.72 -18.79
CA ARG A 365 6.86 -18.40 -20.23
C ARG A 365 8.12 -19.06 -20.83
N LEU A 366 9.17 -19.26 -20.03
CA LEU A 366 10.41 -19.89 -20.49
C LEU A 366 10.28 -21.41 -20.65
N ILE A 367 9.30 -22.05 -19.99
CA ILE A 367 9.12 -23.51 -20.00
C ILE A 367 8.19 -23.95 -21.17
N VAL A 368 7.41 -23.03 -21.73
CA VAL A 368 6.38 -23.32 -22.76
C VAL A 368 6.86 -23.01 -24.20
N LEU A 369 8.15 -22.66 -24.40
CA LEU A 369 8.68 -22.54 -25.75
C LEU A 369 8.95 -23.96 -26.27
N PRO A 370 8.19 -24.47 -27.26
CA PRO A 370 8.53 -25.73 -27.92
C PRO A 370 9.88 -25.58 -28.62
N ALA A 371 10.67 -26.64 -28.58
CA ALA A 371 11.92 -26.78 -29.28
C ALA A 371 11.74 -26.67 -30.81
#